data_e0393553b8846dbc7d8c74d34d52ff38
#
_entry.id   e0393553b8846dbc7d8c74d34d52ff38
#
_cell.length_a   1.000
_cell.length_b   1.000
_cell.length_c   1.000
_cell.angle_alpha   90.00
_cell.angle_beta   90.00
_cell.angle_gamma   90.00
#
_symmetry.space_group_name_H-M   'P 1'
#
loop_
_entity.id
_entity.type
_entity.pdbx_description
1 polymer ?
#
loop_
_entity_poly.entity_id
_entity_poly.type
_entity_poly.pdbx_seq_one_letter_code
_entity_poly.pdbx_strand_id
1 'polypeptide(L)'
;VCSSDLLQGRASTHFGSVKPSYRPGVTPANLWECLPRFICEDLKLGIVGMDKQLHGFALPDAVMTGVETRSSSPVRLPRSAERMSNILGLYPVGEGAGYAGGIVSAAVDGIATARTALERSNE
;
A
#
# COMPACT_ATOMS: atom_id res chain seq x y z
N VAL A 1 -0.48 -4.77 -15.91
CA VAL A 1 -0.45 -4.20 -17.28
C VAL A 1 0.97 -3.82 -17.68
N CYS A 2 1.31 -3.87 -18.95
CA CYS A 2 2.56 -3.30 -19.44
C CYS A 2 2.49 -1.77 -19.48
N SER A 3 3.62 -1.09 -19.23
CA SER A 3 3.63 0.38 -19.18
C SER A 3 3.18 1.01 -20.50
N SER A 4 3.59 0.45 -21.64
CA SER A 4 3.16 0.93 -22.97
C SER A 4 1.65 0.88 -23.14
N ASP A 5 0.98 -0.14 -22.61
CA ASP A 5 -0.47 -0.28 -22.70
C ASP A 5 -1.19 0.68 -21.77
N LEU A 6 -0.65 0.90 -20.55
CA LEU A 6 -1.15 1.92 -19.64
C LEU A 6 -1.06 3.32 -20.27
N LEU A 7 0.10 3.66 -20.84
CA LEU A 7 0.32 4.97 -21.48
C LEU A 7 -0.62 5.21 -22.67
N GLN A 8 -1.04 4.13 -23.35
CA GLN A 8 -1.99 4.19 -24.46
C GLN A 8 -3.46 4.05 -24.02
N GLY A 9 -3.72 3.80 -22.76
CA GLY A 9 -5.08 3.65 -22.23
C GLY A 9 -5.78 2.36 -22.67
N ARG A 10 -5.02 1.29 -22.91
CA ARG A 10 -5.56 0.01 -23.40
C ARG A 10 -5.23 -1.15 -22.46
N ALA A 11 -5.98 -2.24 -22.60
CA ALA A 11 -5.73 -3.48 -21.88
C ALA A 11 -4.45 -4.16 -22.40
N SER A 12 -3.65 -4.70 -21.49
CA SER A 12 -2.64 -5.70 -21.85
C SER A 12 -3.32 -7.05 -22.08
N THR A 13 -2.85 -7.78 -23.08
CA THR A 13 -3.31 -9.14 -23.37
C THR A 13 -2.28 -10.20 -23.03
N HIS A 14 -1.01 -9.80 -22.91
CA HIS A 14 0.12 -10.66 -22.57
C HIS A 14 1.22 -9.85 -21.89
N PHE A 15 2.20 -10.54 -21.33
CA PHE A 15 3.41 -9.93 -20.80
C PHE A 15 4.54 -10.05 -21.81
N GLY A 16 5.37 -9.02 -21.90
CA GLY A 16 6.55 -9.00 -22.77
C GLY A 16 7.74 -9.76 -22.18
N SER A 17 8.93 -9.22 -22.36
CA SER A 17 10.18 -9.80 -21.87
C SER A 17 10.28 -9.77 -20.34
N VAL A 18 9.71 -8.74 -19.70
CA VAL A 18 9.67 -8.61 -18.26
C VAL A 18 8.57 -9.49 -17.68
N LYS A 19 8.96 -10.39 -16.79
CA LYS A 19 8.01 -11.29 -16.12
C LYS A 19 7.54 -10.69 -14.80
N PRO A 20 6.23 -10.76 -14.49
CA PRO A 20 5.72 -10.35 -13.19
C PRO A 20 6.36 -11.15 -12.06
N SER A 21 6.77 -10.46 -10.99
CA SER A 21 7.37 -11.07 -9.81
C SER A 21 6.37 -11.33 -8.67
N TYR A 22 5.13 -10.89 -8.82
CA TYR A 22 4.09 -11.06 -7.81
C TYR A 22 3.69 -12.53 -7.66
N ARG A 23 3.98 -13.11 -6.49
CA ARG A 23 3.85 -14.57 -6.26
C ARG A 23 2.44 -15.14 -6.36
N PRO A 24 1.36 -14.43 -5.90
CA PRO A 24 -0.01 -14.91 -6.09
C PRO A 24 -0.43 -15.01 -7.56
N GLY A 25 0.38 -14.47 -8.48
CA GLY A 25 0.06 -14.37 -9.88
C GLY A 25 -0.65 -13.07 -10.23
N VAL A 26 -0.67 -12.78 -11.52
CA VAL A 26 -1.33 -11.59 -12.08
C VAL A 26 -2.04 -11.95 -13.37
N THR A 27 -3.11 -11.25 -13.67
CA THR A 27 -3.85 -11.35 -14.93
C THR A 27 -3.63 -10.08 -15.75
N PRO A 28 -3.31 -10.18 -17.04
CA PRO A 28 -3.30 -9.01 -17.90
C PRO A 28 -4.66 -8.31 -17.87
N ALA A 29 -4.67 -7.00 -17.72
CA ALA A 29 -5.89 -6.22 -17.54
C ALA A 29 -5.71 -4.79 -18.05
N ASN A 30 -6.77 -4.00 -17.97
CA ASN A 30 -6.76 -2.56 -18.20
C ASN A 30 -6.83 -1.83 -16.86
N LEU A 31 -5.75 -1.22 -16.40
CA LEU A 31 -5.76 -0.46 -15.14
C LEU A 31 -6.63 0.81 -15.22
N TRP A 32 -6.94 1.31 -16.39
CA TRP A 32 -7.88 2.42 -16.56
C TRP A 32 -9.32 2.09 -16.13
N GLU A 33 -9.65 0.81 -16.06
CA GLU A 33 -10.95 0.35 -15.57
C GLU A 33 -10.99 0.20 -14.05
N CYS A 34 -9.81 0.12 -13.41
CA CYS A 34 -9.67 -0.07 -11.96
C CYS A 34 -9.41 1.24 -11.21
N LEU A 35 -8.89 2.25 -11.90
CA LEU A 35 -8.46 3.52 -11.31
C LEU A 35 -9.33 4.67 -11.78
N PRO A 36 -9.54 5.71 -10.95
CA PRO A 36 -10.14 6.95 -11.39
C PRO A 36 -9.35 7.55 -12.56
N ARG A 37 -10.04 8.12 -13.53
CA ARG A 37 -9.43 8.64 -14.76
C ARG A 37 -8.31 9.65 -14.51
N PHE A 38 -8.51 10.58 -13.57
CA PHE A 38 -7.49 11.58 -13.24
C PHE A 38 -6.19 10.93 -12.72
N ILE A 39 -6.30 9.83 -11.96
CA ILE A 39 -5.12 9.07 -11.50
C ILE A 39 -4.37 8.46 -12.68
N CYS A 40 -5.09 7.90 -13.65
CA CYS A 40 -4.46 7.34 -14.85
C CYS A 40 -3.76 8.42 -15.69
N GLU A 41 -4.35 9.59 -15.80
CA GLU A 41 -3.76 10.74 -16.50
C GLU A 41 -2.49 11.22 -15.79
N ASP A 42 -2.52 11.36 -14.47
CA ASP A 42 -1.35 11.72 -13.67
C ASP A 42 -0.24 10.66 -13.74
N LEU A 43 -0.61 9.38 -13.70
CA LEU A 43 0.34 8.28 -13.86
C LEU A 43 1.04 8.33 -15.23
N LYS A 44 0.32 8.62 -16.31
CA LYS A 44 0.94 8.79 -17.64
C LYS A 44 2.01 9.87 -17.64
N LEU A 45 1.69 11.04 -17.08
CA LEU A 45 2.63 12.15 -16.98
C LEU A 45 3.80 11.79 -16.06
N GLY A 46 3.51 11.17 -14.94
CA GLY A 46 4.50 10.74 -13.95
C GLY A 46 5.49 9.72 -14.52
N ILE A 47 5.03 8.68 -15.21
CA ILE A 47 5.88 7.65 -15.81
C ILE A 47 6.84 8.26 -16.83
N VAL A 48 6.32 9.10 -17.74
CA VAL A 48 7.14 9.80 -18.74
C VAL A 48 8.12 10.79 -18.10
N GLY A 49 7.67 11.47 -17.04
CA GLY A 49 8.53 12.37 -16.27
C GLY A 49 9.65 11.64 -15.54
N MET A 50 9.35 10.51 -14.93
CA MET A 50 10.33 9.66 -14.23
C MET A 50 11.36 9.06 -15.18
N ASP A 51 10.98 8.70 -16.39
CA ASP A 51 11.92 8.14 -17.37
C ASP A 51 13.03 9.12 -17.76
N LYS A 52 12.76 10.42 -17.69
CA LYS A 52 13.78 11.46 -17.91
C LYS A 52 14.86 11.47 -16.81
N GLN A 53 14.52 11.04 -15.61
CA GLN A 53 15.41 11.01 -14.44
C GLN A 53 16.03 9.62 -14.26
N LEU A 54 15.25 8.59 -14.55
CA LEU A 54 15.63 7.18 -14.43
C LEU A 54 15.41 6.51 -15.77
N HIS A 55 16.40 6.56 -16.65
CA HIS A 55 16.31 5.98 -17.99
C HIS A 55 15.92 4.50 -17.93
N GLY A 56 14.86 4.17 -18.64
CA GLY A 56 14.27 2.84 -18.67
C GLY A 56 13.11 2.64 -17.68
N PHE A 57 12.71 3.68 -16.94
CA PHE A 57 11.53 3.60 -16.08
C PHE A 57 10.24 3.36 -16.88
N ALA A 58 10.14 3.96 -18.08
CA ALA A 58 9.04 3.76 -19.00
C ALA A 58 9.33 2.70 -20.08
N LEU A 59 10.15 1.67 -19.77
CA LEU A 59 10.34 0.54 -20.70
C LEU A 59 8.98 0.00 -21.13
N PRO A 60 8.75 -0.22 -22.45
CA PRO A 60 7.46 -0.68 -22.96
C PRO A 60 6.90 -1.92 -22.26
N ASP A 61 7.81 -2.82 -21.86
CA ASP A 61 7.50 -4.09 -21.20
C ASP A 61 7.50 -4.01 -19.68
N ALA A 62 7.79 -2.84 -19.08
CA ALA A 62 7.75 -2.70 -17.62
C ALA A 62 6.36 -3.08 -17.10
N VAL A 63 6.33 -3.96 -16.09
CA VAL A 63 5.07 -4.47 -15.54
C VAL A 63 4.57 -3.57 -14.43
N MET A 64 3.38 -3.06 -14.58
CA MET A 64 2.66 -2.31 -13.56
C MET A 64 1.57 -3.19 -12.96
N THR A 65 1.70 -3.47 -11.67
CA THR A 65 0.74 -4.26 -10.91
C THR A 65 -0.14 -3.33 -10.08
N GLY A 66 -1.42 -3.46 -10.20
CA GLY A 66 -2.43 -2.70 -9.47
C GLY A 66 -3.63 -3.61 -9.17
N VAL A 67 -4.45 -3.25 -8.20
CA VAL A 67 -4.43 -2.00 -7.44
C VAL A 67 -3.95 -2.32 -6.03
N GLU A 68 -2.96 -1.59 -5.50
CA GLU A 68 -2.69 -1.63 -4.07
C GLU A 68 -3.60 -0.61 -3.38
N THR A 69 -4.68 -1.09 -2.80
CA THR A 69 -5.71 -0.24 -2.15
C THR A 69 -5.63 -0.29 -0.65
N ARG A 70 -4.77 -1.16 -0.09
CA ARG A 70 -4.56 -1.26 1.34
C ARG A 70 -3.56 -0.20 1.78
N SER A 71 -4.05 0.72 2.59
CA SER A 71 -3.26 1.73 3.29
C SER A 71 -3.54 1.63 4.78
N SER A 72 -3.29 2.69 5.53
CA SER A 72 -3.63 2.77 6.97
C SER A 72 -5.11 2.51 7.19
N SER A 73 -5.45 1.94 8.35
CA SER A 73 -6.84 1.67 8.71
C SER A 73 -7.67 2.97 8.69
N PRO A 74 -8.82 3.01 7.99
CA PRO A 74 -9.73 4.15 8.02
C PRO A 74 -10.49 4.24 9.36
N VAL A 75 -10.43 3.20 10.17
CA VAL A 75 -11.09 3.10 11.47
C VAL A 75 -10.02 3.19 12.55
N ARG A 76 -10.29 4.03 13.56
CA ARG A 76 -9.49 4.09 14.78
C ARG A 76 -10.25 3.43 15.92
N LEU A 77 -9.63 2.44 16.55
CA LEU A 77 -10.15 1.81 17.77
C LEU A 77 -9.76 2.68 18.97
N PRO A 78 -10.72 3.34 19.66
CA PRO A 78 -10.38 4.23 20.78
C PRO A 78 -9.63 3.51 21.88
N ARG A 79 -8.64 4.20 22.45
CA ARG A 79 -7.90 3.75 23.64
C ARG A 79 -7.59 4.93 24.55
N SER A 80 -7.45 4.67 25.83
CA SER A 80 -7.07 5.65 26.86
C SER A 80 -5.60 6.07 26.74
N ALA A 81 -5.14 6.94 27.64
CA ALA A 81 -3.74 7.30 27.77
C ALA A 81 -2.87 6.08 28.12
N GLU A 82 -3.44 5.14 28.86
CA GLU A 82 -2.84 3.84 29.23
C GLU A 82 -2.94 2.81 28.10
N ARG A 83 -3.32 3.24 26.89
CA ARG A 83 -3.36 2.44 25.66
C ARG A 83 -4.37 1.28 25.68
N MET A 84 -5.23 1.20 26.66
CA MET A 84 -6.30 0.21 26.76
C MET A 84 -7.62 0.76 26.20
N SER A 85 -8.39 -0.10 25.54
CA SER A 85 -9.75 0.25 25.07
C SER A 85 -10.75 0.30 26.23
N ASN A 86 -12.01 0.52 25.92
CA ASN A 86 -13.10 0.37 26.89
C ASN A 86 -13.38 -1.09 27.28
N ILE A 87 -12.72 -2.05 26.64
CA ILE A 87 -12.75 -3.46 27.00
C ILE A 87 -11.51 -3.79 27.79
N LEU A 88 -11.69 -4.28 29.01
CA LEU A 88 -10.59 -4.62 29.92
C LEU A 88 -9.64 -5.65 29.28
N GLY A 89 -8.35 -5.36 29.30
CA GLY A 89 -7.30 -6.23 28.74
C GLY A 89 -7.14 -6.13 27.21
N LEU A 90 -7.95 -5.33 26.52
CA LEU A 90 -7.82 -5.12 25.08
C LEU A 90 -7.02 -3.84 24.79
N TYR A 91 -5.87 -4.01 24.14
CA TYR A 91 -4.95 -2.93 23.78
C TYR A 91 -4.89 -2.74 22.27
N PRO A 92 -5.67 -1.82 21.68
CA PRO A 92 -5.58 -1.50 20.26
C PRO A 92 -4.21 -0.90 19.92
N VAL A 93 -3.52 -1.46 18.92
CA VAL A 93 -2.14 -1.10 18.60
C VAL A 93 -1.86 -1.14 17.10
N GLY A 94 -0.95 -0.28 16.67
CA GLY A 94 -0.37 -0.30 15.33
C GLY A 94 -1.32 0.13 14.22
N GLU A 95 -1.05 -0.35 13.02
CA GLU A 95 -1.74 0.07 11.79
C GLU A 95 -3.20 -0.36 11.78
N GLY A 96 -3.49 -1.61 12.11
CA GLY A 96 -4.85 -2.13 12.11
C GLY A 96 -5.80 -1.42 13.08
N ALA A 97 -5.27 -0.84 14.15
CA ALA A 97 -6.02 -0.06 15.12
C ALA A 97 -6.06 1.46 14.82
N GLY A 98 -5.43 1.89 13.73
CA GLY A 98 -5.43 3.27 13.28
C GLY A 98 -4.45 4.21 14.00
N TYR A 99 -3.40 3.66 14.64
CA TYR A 99 -2.41 4.45 15.41
C TYR A 99 -1.07 4.64 14.69
N ALA A 100 -0.80 3.89 13.66
CA ALA A 100 0.46 3.98 12.91
C ALA A 100 0.24 3.56 11.45
N GLY A 101 0.88 4.25 10.52
CA GLY A 101 0.76 3.98 9.07
C GLY A 101 2.06 3.46 8.44
N GLY A 102 3.09 3.17 9.23
CA GLY A 102 4.37 2.69 8.72
C GLY A 102 4.98 1.60 9.60
N ILE A 103 5.91 0.83 9.04
CA ILE A 103 6.56 -0.32 9.70
C ILE A 103 7.17 0.09 11.03
N VAL A 104 8.02 1.13 11.02
CA VAL A 104 8.72 1.60 12.22
C VAL A 104 7.74 2.19 13.23
N SER A 105 6.81 3.02 12.80
CA SER A 105 5.82 3.63 13.70
C SER A 105 4.90 2.59 14.34
N ALA A 106 4.50 1.57 13.59
CA ALA A 106 3.71 0.46 14.14
C ALA A 106 4.51 -0.35 15.18
N ALA A 107 5.79 -0.61 14.93
CA ALA A 107 6.66 -1.28 15.87
C ALA A 107 6.86 -0.47 17.16
N VAL A 108 7.10 0.84 17.05
CA VAL A 108 7.23 1.75 18.20
C VAL A 108 5.95 1.78 19.04
N ASP A 109 4.79 1.89 18.38
CA ASP A 109 3.50 1.87 19.06
C ASP A 109 3.25 0.52 19.75
N GLY A 110 3.66 -0.60 19.14
CA GLY A 110 3.61 -1.94 19.72
C GLY A 110 4.44 -2.05 20.98
N ILE A 111 5.70 -1.64 20.94
CA ILE A 111 6.62 -1.68 22.07
C ILE A 111 6.08 -0.83 23.24
N ALA A 112 5.64 0.39 22.94
CA ALA A 112 5.11 1.29 23.96
C ALA A 112 3.82 0.73 24.60
N THR A 113 2.97 0.09 23.81
CA THR A 113 1.74 -0.53 24.31
C THR A 113 2.04 -1.75 25.18
N ALA A 114 2.99 -2.59 24.77
CA ALA A 114 3.39 -3.76 25.52
C ALA A 114 4.00 -3.38 26.90
N ARG A 115 4.82 -2.34 26.95
CA ARG A 115 5.36 -1.81 28.22
C ARG A 115 4.26 -1.40 29.19
N THR A 116 3.31 -0.59 28.72
CA THR A 116 2.18 -0.14 29.54
C THR A 116 1.31 -1.33 30.03
N ALA A 117 1.09 -2.31 29.16
CA ALA A 117 0.32 -3.50 29.53
C ALA A 117 1.04 -4.35 30.62
N LEU A 118 2.38 -4.49 30.54
CA LEU A 118 3.18 -5.19 31.54
C LEU A 118 3.22 -4.46 32.88
N GLU A 119 3.36 -3.16 32.89
CA GLU A 119 3.33 -2.33 34.11
C GLU A 119 2.03 -2.56 34.89
N ARG A 120 0.89 -2.55 34.17
CA ARG A 120 -0.44 -2.78 34.77
C ARG A 120 -0.68 -4.23 35.23
N SER A 121 0.00 -5.20 34.64
CA SER A 121 -0.14 -6.60 35.04
C SER A 121 0.57 -6.91 36.36
N ASN A 122 1.45 -6.02 36.81
CA ASN A 122 2.22 -6.14 38.05
C ASN A 122 1.62 -5.34 39.23
N GLU A 123 0.51 -4.63 39.00
CA GLU A 123 -0.29 -3.93 40.02
C GLU A 123 -1.45 -4.82 40.51
#